data_9ecf47e09e6b4783e79a3386ffebd5fb
#
_entry.id   9ecf47e09e6b4783e79a3386ffebd5fb
#
_cell.length_a   1.000
_cell.length_b   1.000
_cell.length_c   1.000
_cell.angle_alpha   90.00
_cell.angle_beta   90.00
_cell.angle_gamma   90.00
#
_symmetry.space_group_name_H-M   'P 1'
#
loop_
_entity.id
_entity.type
_entity.pdbx_description
1 polymer ?
#
loop_
_entity_poly.entity_id
_entity_poly.type
_entity_poly.pdbx_seq_one_letter_code
_entity_poly.pdbx_strand_id
1 'polypeptide(L)'
;VHRRFEILGTPDGITVADDFAHHPTELTATLNAAMKMGFNKVWAIFQPHTFSRTAMLLDDFAEALKIPDQAIISAILPVRETNTYNIYSTDLGAKVPGSVCLDTFEEITDYVCKNAKEGDLILTMGGGNVYMCANMIYKQLKYMEENK
;
A
#
# COMPACT_ATOMS: atom_id res chain seq x y z
N VAL A 1 -0.43 15.06 -12.45
CA VAL A 1 0.16 15.40 -11.17
C VAL A 1 0.99 14.23 -10.67
N HIS A 2 2.14 14.55 -10.17
CA HIS A 2 3.09 13.57 -9.67
C HIS A 2 2.47 12.74 -8.55
N ARG A 3 2.66 11.42 -8.58
CA ARG A 3 2.15 10.48 -7.59
C ARG A 3 0.61 10.47 -7.49
N ARG A 4 -0.08 10.67 -8.62
CA ARG A 4 -1.53 10.51 -8.65
C ARG A 4 -1.83 9.34 -9.57
N PHE A 5 -2.00 8.15 -9.00
CA PHE A 5 -2.13 6.88 -9.70
C PHE A 5 -1.05 6.76 -10.80
N GLU A 6 0.18 6.98 -10.40
CA GLU A 6 1.31 6.97 -11.31
C GLU A 6 1.75 5.54 -11.57
N ILE A 7 1.58 5.07 -12.80
CA ILE A 7 1.97 3.70 -13.16
C ILE A 7 3.46 3.68 -13.48
N LEU A 8 4.22 2.86 -12.74
CA LEU A 8 5.65 2.69 -12.98
C LEU A 8 5.90 1.77 -14.18
N GLY A 9 5.03 0.78 -14.36
CA GLY A 9 5.13 -0.18 -15.44
C GLY A 9 4.34 -1.44 -15.14
N THR A 10 4.49 -2.43 -16.02
CA THR A 10 3.78 -3.70 -15.88
C THR A 10 4.78 -4.86 -16.04
N PRO A 11 5.79 -4.94 -15.17
CA PRO A 11 6.79 -6.01 -15.26
C PRO A 11 6.15 -7.36 -14.94
N ASP A 12 6.47 -8.37 -15.74
CA ASP A 12 5.98 -9.74 -15.56
C ASP A 12 4.44 -9.82 -15.54
N GLY A 13 3.77 -8.86 -16.21
CA GLY A 13 2.30 -8.81 -16.24
C GLY A 13 1.66 -8.23 -15.01
N ILE A 14 2.44 -7.72 -14.06
CA ILE A 14 1.95 -7.15 -12.81
C ILE A 14 2.10 -5.63 -12.87
N THR A 15 0.99 -4.91 -12.80
CA THR A 15 1.02 -3.44 -12.85
C THR A 15 1.40 -2.89 -11.48
N VAL A 16 2.40 -2.01 -11.46
CA VAL A 16 2.86 -1.35 -10.24
C VAL A 16 2.57 0.13 -10.36
N ALA A 17 1.85 0.68 -9.38
CA ALA A 17 1.45 2.08 -9.36
C ALA A 17 1.61 2.68 -7.97
N ASP A 18 1.73 4.00 -7.92
CA ASP A 18 1.85 4.76 -6.68
C ASP A 18 0.85 5.91 -6.68
N ASP A 19 0.28 6.21 -5.51
CA ASP A 19 -0.66 7.30 -5.35
C ASP A 19 -0.39 8.02 -4.03
N PHE A 20 -0.47 9.36 -4.06
CA PHE A 20 -0.21 10.18 -2.88
C PHE A 20 -1.34 10.14 -1.85
N ALA A 21 -2.45 9.46 -2.14
CA ALA A 21 -3.60 9.38 -1.23
C ALA A 21 -3.14 8.97 0.17
N HIS A 22 -3.53 9.74 1.18
CA HIS A 22 -3.14 9.49 2.56
C HIS A 22 -4.26 9.79 3.56
N HIS A 23 -5.35 10.41 3.13
CA HIS A 23 -6.54 10.64 3.96
C HIS A 23 -7.57 9.56 3.61
N PRO A 24 -8.40 9.12 4.58
CA PRO A 24 -9.38 8.05 4.31
C PRO A 24 -10.29 8.31 3.11
N THR A 25 -10.71 9.56 2.91
CA THR A 25 -11.55 9.93 1.76
C THR A 25 -10.81 9.71 0.45
N GLU A 26 -9.53 10.09 0.40
CA GLU A 26 -8.70 9.91 -0.79
C GLU A 26 -8.43 8.44 -1.06
N LEU A 27 -8.12 7.67 -0.02
CA LEU A 27 -7.90 6.23 -0.13
C LEU A 27 -9.14 5.54 -0.71
N THR A 28 -10.31 5.88 -0.18
CA THR A 28 -11.57 5.30 -0.62
C THR A 28 -11.80 5.57 -2.10
N ALA A 29 -11.61 6.81 -2.54
CA ALA A 29 -11.80 7.18 -3.94
C ALA A 29 -10.82 6.44 -4.86
N THR A 30 -9.55 6.43 -4.50
CA THR A 30 -8.52 5.76 -5.30
C THR A 30 -8.75 4.25 -5.37
N LEU A 31 -9.08 3.63 -4.25
CA LEU A 31 -9.29 2.19 -4.22
C LEU A 31 -10.56 1.77 -4.96
N ASN A 32 -11.65 2.53 -4.83
CA ASN A 32 -12.85 2.25 -5.60
C ASN A 32 -12.59 2.35 -7.10
N ALA A 33 -11.81 3.34 -7.53
CA ALA A 33 -11.44 3.48 -8.93
C ALA A 33 -10.59 2.27 -9.39
N ALA A 34 -9.61 1.88 -8.58
CA ALA A 34 -8.73 0.75 -8.90
C ALA A 34 -9.53 -0.55 -9.07
N MET A 35 -10.52 -0.78 -8.20
CA MET A 35 -11.32 -2.00 -8.25
C MET A 35 -12.17 -2.10 -9.53
N LYS A 36 -12.40 -0.98 -10.20
CA LYS A 36 -13.18 -0.96 -11.45
C LYS A 36 -12.33 -1.09 -12.70
N MET A 37 -11.01 -1.19 -12.57
CA MET A 37 -10.10 -1.24 -13.72
C MET A 37 -9.94 -2.63 -14.33
N GLY A 38 -10.53 -3.66 -13.74
CA GLY A 38 -10.51 -4.99 -14.31
C GLY A 38 -9.28 -5.83 -13.96
N PHE A 39 -8.53 -5.46 -12.93
CA PHE A 39 -7.40 -6.28 -12.46
C PHE A 39 -7.91 -7.56 -11.80
N ASN A 40 -7.09 -8.62 -11.86
CA ASN A 40 -7.44 -9.89 -11.23
C ASN A 40 -7.47 -9.77 -9.71
N LYS A 41 -6.49 -9.04 -9.15
CA LYS A 41 -6.40 -8.81 -7.71
C LYS A 41 -5.75 -7.47 -7.48
N VAL A 42 -6.35 -6.65 -6.63
CA VAL A 42 -5.82 -5.34 -6.25
C VAL A 42 -5.16 -5.45 -4.89
N TRP A 43 -3.86 -5.19 -4.86
CA TRP A 43 -3.05 -5.13 -3.65
C TRP A 43 -2.86 -3.68 -3.27
N ALA A 44 -3.26 -3.29 -2.08
CA ALA A 44 -3.05 -1.93 -1.57
C ALA A 44 -2.01 -1.98 -0.47
N ILE A 45 -0.92 -1.24 -0.67
CA ILE A 45 0.14 -1.09 0.33
C ILE A 45 0.02 0.31 0.89
N PHE A 46 -0.39 0.41 2.14
CA PHE A 46 -0.63 1.71 2.78
C PHE A 46 0.41 2.00 3.86
N GLN A 47 1.00 3.19 3.78
CA GLN A 47 1.88 3.71 4.83
C GLN A 47 1.13 4.76 5.63
N PRO A 48 0.73 4.46 6.87
CA PRO A 48 0.10 5.49 7.72
C PRO A 48 1.10 6.61 8.03
N HIS A 49 0.60 7.84 8.05
CA HIS A 49 1.42 9.04 8.20
C HIS A 49 1.05 9.72 9.52
N THR A 50 1.99 9.77 10.44
CA THR A 50 1.93 10.26 11.81
C THR A 50 1.07 9.37 12.73
N PHE A 51 1.48 9.33 13.99
CA PHE A 51 0.75 8.56 15.01
C PHE A 51 -0.59 9.22 15.34
N SER A 52 -0.60 10.55 15.43
CA SER A 52 -1.81 11.29 15.79
C SER A 52 -2.93 11.08 14.77
N ARG A 53 -2.62 11.21 13.49
CA ARG A 53 -3.63 11.04 12.42
C ARG A 53 -4.11 9.60 12.36
N THR A 54 -3.20 8.65 12.51
CA THR A 54 -3.57 7.23 12.49
C THR A 54 -4.52 6.91 13.63
N ALA A 55 -4.22 7.39 14.84
CA ALA A 55 -5.07 7.15 16.01
C ALA A 55 -6.43 7.82 15.85
N MET A 56 -6.44 9.07 15.38
CA MET A 56 -7.66 9.86 15.25
C MET A 56 -8.63 9.31 14.22
N LEU A 57 -8.10 8.79 13.11
CA LEU A 57 -8.91 8.34 11.97
C LEU A 57 -8.86 6.82 11.79
N LEU A 58 -8.56 6.08 12.85
CA LEU A 58 -8.30 4.65 12.76
C LEU A 58 -9.42 3.87 12.09
N ASP A 59 -10.66 4.10 12.52
CA ASP A 59 -11.81 3.38 11.97
C ASP A 59 -12.06 3.75 10.50
N ASP A 60 -11.84 5.02 10.15
CA ASP A 60 -12.03 5.46 8.77
C ASP A 60 -10.97 4.85 7.84
N PHE A 61 -9.72 4.77 8.29
CA PHE A 61 -8.67 4.08 7.54
C PHE A 61 -9.01 2.60 7.38
N ALA A 62 -9.51 1.97 8.44
CA ALA A 62 -9.88 0.56 8.39
C ALA A 62 -10.95 0.30 7.35
N GLU A 63 -11.98 1.14 7.29
CA GLU A 63 -13.06 0.99 6.30
C GLU A 63 -12.53 1.11 4.88
N ALA A 64 -11.66 2.09 4.62
CA ALA A 64 -11.05 2.26 3.31
C ALA A 64 -10.23 1.02 2.91
N LEU A 65 -9.48 0.47 3.84
CA LEU A 65 -8.58 -0.66 3.57
C LEU A 65 -9.29 -2.00 3.44
N LYS A 66 -10.60 -2.04 3.63
CA LYS A 66 -11.40 -3.22 3.31
C LYS A 66 -11.77 -3.31 1.84
N ILE A 67 -11.55 -2.23 1.08
CA ILE A 67 -11.94 -2.16 -0.34
C ILE A 67 -11.08 -3.05 -1.24
N PRO A 68 -9.73 -3.03 -1.14
CA PRO A 68 -8.90 -3.84 -2.04
C PRO A 68 -9.02 -5.32 -1.72
N ASP A 69 -8.54 -6.15 -2.63
CA ASP A 69 -8.53 -7.60 -2.41
C ASP A 69 -7.53 -7.98 -1.31
N GLN A 70 -6.42 -7.25 -1.21
CA GLN A 70 -5.41 -7.51 -0.20
C GLN A 70 -4.82 -6.19 0.27
N ALA A 71 -4.91 -5.91 1.57
CA ALA A 71 -4.27 -4.74 2.17
C ALA A 71 -2.99 -5.17 2.88
N ILE A 72 -1.94 -4.38 2.68
CA ILE A 72 -0.67 -4.50 3.39
C ILE A 72 -0.41 -3.16 4.05
N ILE A 73 -0.07 -3.18 5.34
CA ILE A 73 0.12 -1.97 6.12
C ILE A 73 1.56 -1.93 6.60
N SER A 74 2.29 -0.86 6.24
CA SER A 74 3.66 -0.67 6.68
C SER A 74 3.67 -0.04 8.08
N ALA A 75 4.86 0.05 8.68
CA ALA A 75 5.02 0.79 9.92
C ALA A 75 4.56 2.24 9.74
N ILE A 76 4.01 2.82 10.79
CA ILE A 76 3.58 4.22 10.78
C ILE A 76 4.82 5.11 10.61
N LEU A 77 4.74 6.08 9.69
CA LEU A 77 5.81 7.06 9.50
C LEU A 77 5.64 8.16 10.55
N PRO A 78 6.59 8.26 11.52
CA PRO A 78 6.39 9.17 12.64
C PRO A 78 6.51 10.65 12.28
N VAL A 79 7.29 10.99 11.26
CA VAL A 79 7.67 12.34 10.86
C VAL A 79 8.42 13.01 12.03
N ARG A 80 7.75 13.86 12.83
CA ARG A 80 8.38 14.51 13.99
C ARG A 80 7.70 14.15 15.31
N GLU A 81 6.80 13.17 15.27
CA GLU A 81 6.05 12.80 16.46
C GLU A 81 6.75 11.71 17.24
N THR A 82 6.51 11.73 18.55
CA THR A 82 6.78 10.59 19.41
C THR A 82 5.47 9.83 19.56
N ASN A 83 5.53 8.51 19.66
CA ASN A 83 4.33 7.69 19.77
C ASN A 83 3.73 7.78 21.17
N THR A 84 3.11 8.93 21.49
CA THR A 84 2.42 9.13 22.76
C THR A 84 1.03 8.51 22.75
N TYR A 85 0.54 8.08 21.60
CA TYR A 85 -0.77 7.47 21.44
C TYR A 85 -0.71 5.96 21.63
N ASN A 86 0.48 5.40 21.71
CA ASN A 86 0.69 3.94 21.78
C ASN A 86 -0.06 3.22 20.65
N ILE A 87 0.08 3.74 19.43
CA ILE A 87 -0.59 3.23 18.23
C ILE A 87 0.43 2.62 17.29
N TYR A 88 0.08 1.49 16.68
CA TYR A 88 0.94 0.76 15.76
C TYR A 88 0.13 0.31 14.55
N SER A 89 0.82 -0.04 13.47
CA SER A 89 0.15 -0.52 12.25
C SER A 89 -0.73 -1.74 12.53
N THR A 90 -0.34 -2.57 13.50
CA THR A 90 -1.12 -3.74 13.89
C THR A 90 -2.47 -3.38 14.49
N ASP A 91 -2.60 -2.21 15.10
CA ASP A 91 -3.91 -1.75 15.60
C ASP A 91 -4.87 -1.49 14.44
N LEU A 92 -4.34 -0.94 13.35
CA LEU A 92 -5.13 -0.75 12.13
C LEU A 92 -5.42 -2.10 11.48
N GLY A 93 -4.40 -2.95 11.37
CA GLY A 93 -4.54 -4.27 10.76
C GLY A 93 -5.57 -5.15 11.46
N ALA A 94 -5.67 -5.02 12.79
CA ALA A 94 -6.65 -5.79 13.57
C ALA A 94 -8.10 -5.48 13.18
N LYS A 95 -8.32 -4.30 12.58
CA LYS A 95 -9.66 -3.87 12.13
C LYS A 95 -9.92 -4.18 10.65
N VAL A 96 -8.94 -4.75 9.95
CA VAL A 96 -9.05 -5.07 8.52
C VAL A 96 -8.80 -6.57 8.35
N PRO A 97 -9.87 -7.37 8.29
CA PRO A 97 -9.71 -8.82 8.15
C PRO A 97 -8.90 -9.19 6.91
N GLY A 98 -7.94 -10.11 7.09
CA GLY A 98 -7.09 -10.57 6.00
C GLY A 98 -5.92 -9.66 5.66
N SER A 99 -5.79 -8.50 6.33
CA SER A 99 -4.65 -7.62 6.08
C SER A 99 -3.36 -8.20 6.64
N VAL A 100 -2.24 -7.74 6.08
CA VAL A 100 -0.90 -8.16 6.48
C VAL A 100 -0.13 -6.91 6.91
N CYS A 101 0.48 -6.96 8.10
CA CYS A 101 1.30 -5.86 8.60
C CYS A 101 2.76 -6.26 8.51
N LEU A 102 3.53 -5.51 7.72
CA LEU A 102 4.97 -5.73 7.55
C LEU A 102 5.67 -4.39 7.72
N ASP A 103 6.63 -4.34 8.63
CA ASP A 103 7.19 -3.06 9.06
C ASP A 103 8.08 -2.40 8.01
N THR A 104 8.83 -3.18 7.23
CA THR A 104 9.82 -2.62 6.32
C THR A 104 9.41 -2.79 4.85
N PHE A 105 9.91 -1.90 4.00
CA PHE A 105 9.66 -2.00 2.57
C PHE A 105 10.31 -3.24 1.96
N GLU A 106 11.42 -3.69 2.54
CA GLU A 106 12.08 -4.93 2.12
C GLU A 106 11.18 -6.14 2.34
N GLU A 107 10.56 -6.21 3.51
CA GLU A 107 9.62 -7.29 3.83
C GLU A 107 8.40 -7.26 2.92
N ILE A 108 7.88 -6.05 2.66
CA ILE A 108 6.71 -5.89 1.79
C ILE A 108 7.05 -6.30 0.36
N THR A 109 8.20 -5.85 -0.14
CA THR A 109 8.65 -6.17 -1.49
C THR A 109 8.78 -7.69 -1.66
N ASP A 110 9.42 -8.34 -0.70
CA ASP A 110 9.62 -9.80 -0.74
C ASP A 110 8.27 -10.53 -0.75
N TYR A 111 7.36 -10.14 0.13
CA TYR A 111 6.05 -10.76 0.24
C TYR A 111 5.23 -10.59 -1.05
N VAL A 112 5.19 -9.38 -1.58
CA VAL A 112 4.41 -9.07 -2.79
C VAL A 112 4.99 -9.81 -4.00
N CYS A 113 6.30 -9.77 -4.18
CA CYS A 113 6.93 -10.38 -5.35
C CYS A 113 6.79 -11.90 -5.35
N LYS A 114 6.65 -12.52 -4.17
CA LYS A 114 6.42 -13.96 -4.06
C LYS A 114 4.97 -14.36 -4.32
N ASN A 115 4.02 -13.46 -4.09
CA ASN A 115 2.61 -13.81 -4.09
C ASN A 115 1.78 -13.19 -5.19
N ALA A 116 2.22 -12.06 -5.76
CA ALA A 116 1.49 -11.40 -6.84
C ALA A 116 1.60 -12.20 -8.13
N LYS A 117 0.58 -12.11 -8.95
CA LYS A 117 0.48 -12.87 -10.18
C LYS A 117 0.14 -11.97 -11.36
N GLU A 118 0.39 -12.47 -12.56
CA GLU A 118 0.04 -11.77 -13.80
C GLU A 118 -1.42 -11.32 -13.75
N GLY A 119 -1.66 -10.06 -14.10
CA GLY A 119 -2.99 -9.47 -14.07
C GLY A 119 -3.30 -8.73 -12.79
N ASP A 120 -2.41 -8.79 -11.80
CA ASP A 120 -2.62 -8.08 -10.53
C ASP A 120 -2.17 -6.62 -10.61
N LEU A 121 -2.76 -5.80 -9.75
CA LEU A 121 -2.32 -4.41 -9.52
C LEU A 121 -1.69 -4.33 -8.14
N ILE A 122 -0.51 -3.74 -8.07
CA ILE A 122 0.16 -3.40 -6.81
C ILE A 122 0.12 -1.88 -6.69
N LEU A 123 -0.58 -1.37 -5.70
CA LEU A 123 -0.78 0.07 -5.53
C LEU A 123 -0.26 0.51 -4.17
N THR A 124 0.79 1.33 -4.17
CA THR A 124 1.28 1.93 -2.93
C THR A 124 0.58 3.26 -2.71
N MET A 125 0.20 3.54 -1.47
CA MET A 125 -0.52 4.76 -1.11
C MET A 125 0.03 5.36 0.17
N GLY A 126 0.19 6.67 0.18
CA GLY A 126 0.66 7.38 1.36
C GLY A 126 1.29 8.72 1.01
N GLY A 127 1.31 9.62 1.99
CA GLY A 127 1.87 10.96 1.83
C GLY A 127 3.36 11.03 2.14
N GLY A 128 3.96 9.94 2.60
CA GLY A 128 5.37 9.88 2.97
C GLY A 128 6.24 9.30 1.86
N ASN A 129 7.06 8.31 2.23
CA ASN A 129 8.05 7.75 1.32
C ASN A 129 7.70 6.37 0.76
N VAL A 130 6.45 5.97 0.82
CA VAL A 130 6.02 4.63 0.36
C VAL A 130 6.22 4.44 -1.16
N TYR A 131 6.36 5.53 -1.92
CA TYR A 131 6.71 5.43 -3.34
C TYR A 131 8.03 4.68 -3.54
N MET A 132 8.92 4.71 -2.55
CA MET A 132 10.17 3.95 -2.60
C MET A 132 9.90 2.45 -2.62
N CYS A 133 8.86 2.02 -1.91
CA CYS A 133 8.44 0.62 -1.92
C CYS A 133 7.94 0.22 -3.31
N ALA A 134 7.16 1.09 -3.96
CA ALA A 134 6.71 0.85 -5.34
C ALA A 134 7.91 0.66 -6.27
N ASN A 135 8.93 1.52 -6.15
CA ASN A 135 10.16 1.41 -6.95
C ASN A 135 10.88 0.10 -6.69
N MET A 136 10.96 -0.33 -5.42
CA MET A 136 11.62 -1.59 -5.06
C MET A 136 10.88 -2.78 -5.66
N ILE A 137 9.56 -2.79 -5.58
CA ILE A 137 8.73 -3.86 -6.14
C ILE A 137 8.89 -3.91 -7.65
N TYR A 138 8.83 -2.75 -8.32
CA TYR A 138 9.00 -2.66 -9.76
C TYR A 138 10.35 -3.25 -10.19
N LYS A 139 11.42 -2.85 -9.52
CA LYS A 139 12.76 -3.33 -9.86
C LYS A 139 12.90 -4.83 -9.65
N GLN A 140 12.36 -5.34 -8.56
CA GLN A 140 12.44 -6.77 -8.26
C GLN A 140 11.64 -7.60 -9.27
N LEU A 141 10.42 -7.17 -9.62
CA LEU A 141 9.62 -7.85 -10.63
C LEU A 141 10.28 -7.79 -12.00
N LYS A 142 10.89 -6.65 -12.33
CA LYS A 142 11.62 -6.49 -13.59
C LYS A 142 12.80 -7.45 -13.65
N TYR A 143 13.54 -7.60 -12.55
CA TYR A 143 14.63 -8.54 -12.44
C TYR A 143 14.14 -9.98 -12.63
N MET A 144 13.03 -10.34 -11.98
CA MET A 144 12.46 -11.68 -12.11
C MET A 144 12.00 -11.97 -13.53
N GLU A 145 11.40 -10.98 -14.20
CA GLU A 145 10.98 -11.10 -15.61
C GLU A 145 12.17 -11.37 -16.52
N GLU A 146 13.27 -10.65 -16.30
CA GLU A 146 14.48 -10.75 -17.14
C GLU A 146 15.27 -12.04 -16.89
N ASN A 147 15.05 -12.68 -15.76
CA ASN A 147 15.81 -13.86 -15.36
C ASN A 147 14.97 -15.15 -15.33
N LYS A 148 13.91 -15.16 -16.10
CA LYS A 148 13.10 -16.38 -16.29
C LYS A 148 13.75 -17.36 -17.23
#